data_9ac8dcf49bf09139480e6247117e2942
#
_entry.id   9ac8dcf49bf09139480e6247117e2942
#
_cell.length_a   1.000
_cell.length_b   1.000
_cell.length_c   1.000
_cell.angle_alpha   90.00
_cell.angle_beta   90.00
_cell.angle_gamma   90.00
#
_symmetry.space_group_name_H-M   'P 1'
#
loop_
_entity.id
_entity.type
_entity.pdbx_description
1 polymer ?
#
loop_
_entity_poly.entity_id
_entity_poly.type
_entity_poly.pdbx_seq_one_letter_code
_entity_poly.pdbx_strand_id
1 'polypeptide(L)'
;TVILTTGTYLKSDILRGSTRTRSGPHGESPSLHLSDNLKKYGFEILRLKTGTPPRIERNSIDFSKIKREDGDKIPYTFSHDISPIYDVNNQEPCYLTYTNEKTHKIILDNLSKSSMYGGLNDIKGVGPRYCPSIEDKVTRFKDKERHQLFLEPESLYYYDIYLQGLLWACMQMMTAVV
;
A
#
# COMPACT_ATOMS: atom_id res chain seq x y z
N THR A 1 6.73 14.90 -27.67
CA THR A 1 6.76 13.78 -26.71
C THR A 1 5.76 14.07 -25.61
N VAL A 2 4.95 13.09 -25.25
CA VAL A 2 4.01 13.14 -24.11
C VAL A 2 4.41 12.04 -23.12
N ILE A 3 4.50 12.39 -21.84
CA ILE A 3 4.82 11.45 -20.77
C ILE A 3 3.59 11.34 -19.86
N LEU A 4 3.07 10.12 -19.71
CA LEU A 4 1.92 9.85 -18.86
C LEU A 4 2.39 9.40 -17.48
N THR A 5 2.07 10.19 -16.46
CA THR A 5 2.39 9.93 -15.06
C THR A 5 1.12 10.00 -14.21
N THR A 6 0.11 9.23 -14.59
CA THR A 6 -1.27 9.32 -14.09
C THR A 6 -1.50 8.69 -12.73
N GLY A 7 -0.46 8.13 -12.11
CA GLY A 7 -0.58 7.49 -10.80
C GLY A 7 -1.72 6.47 -10.78
N THR A 8 -2.56 6.54 -9.75
CA THR A 8 -3.69 5.62 -9.54
C THR A 8 -5.04 6.27 -9.83
N TYR A 9 -5.10 7.21 -10.79
CA TYR A 9 -6.32 8.02 -11.04
C TYR A 9 -7.15 7.58 -12.26
N LEU A 10 -6.58 6.80 -13.22
CA LEU A 10 -7.30 6.44 -14.45
C LEU A 10 -8.49 5.52 -14.17
N LYS A 11 -9.71 6.06 -14.26
CA LYS A 11 -10.97 5.36 -13.97
C LYS A 11 -10.91 4.55 -12.67
N SER A 12 -10.32 5.15 -11.63
CA SER A 12 -10.04 4.46 -10.39
C SER A 12 -11.31 4.23 -9.56
N ASP A 13 -11.31 3.12 -8.86
CA ASP A 13 -12.27 2.78 -7.82
C ASP A 13 -11.51 2.39 -6.55
N ILE A 14 -11.96 2.88 -5.41
CA ILE A 14 -11.47 2.47 -4.10
C ILE A 14 -12.36 1.37 -3.57
N LEU A 15 -11.74 0.28 -3.14
CA LEU A 15 -12.41 -0.91 -2.61
C LEU A 15 -12.09 -1.06 -1.13
N ARG A 16 -13.13 -1.17 -0.31
CA ARG A 16 -13.02 -1.42 1.12
C ARG A 16 -13.98 -2.52 1.53
N GLY A 17 -13.47 -3.73 1.76
CA GLY A 17 -14.33 -4.88 1.99
C GLY A 17 -15.30 -5.09 0.83
N SER A 18 -16.60 -4.99 1.09
CA SER A 18 -17.66 -5.09 0.08
C SER A 18 -18.06 -3.74 -0.55
N THR A 19 -17.43 -2.65 -0.17
CA THR A 19 -17.78 -1.31 -0.66
C THR A 19 -16.87 -0.92 -1.83
N ARG A 20 -17.49 -0.35 -2.88
CA ARG A 20 -16.79 0.20 -4.04
C ARG A 20 -17.18 1.66 -4.22
N THR A 21 -16.19 2.54 -4.25
CA THR A 21 -16.40 3.98 -4.43
C THR A 21 -15.60 4.45 -5.64
N ARG A 22 -16.27 5.11 -6.60
CA ARG A 22 -15.62 5.74 -7.74
C ARG A 22 -14.87 6.99 -7.25
N SER A 23 -13.57 6.85 -7.05
CA SER A 23 -12.73 7.92 -6.50
C SER A 23 -11.26 7.70 -6.85
N GLY A 24 -10.49 8.78 -6.87
CA GLY A 24 -9.04 8.77 -6.73
C GLY A 24 -8.62 8.66 -5.26
N PRO A 25 -7.31 8.71 -4.96
CA PRO A 25 -6.79 8.80 -3.59
C PRO A 25 -7.42 9.95 -2.81
N HIS A 26 -7.53 9.80 -1.50
CA HIS A 26 -8.02 10.85 -0.59
C HIS A 26 -9.38 11.49 -0.94
N GLY A 27 -10.23 10.77 -1.69
CA GLY A 27 -11.53 11.29 -2.12
C GLY A 27 -11.49 12.21 -3.34
N GLU A 28 -10.33 12.34 -3.98
CA GLU A 28 -10.17 13.14 -5.19
C GLU A 28 -10.91 12.53 -6.39
N SER A 29 -11.22 13.37 -7.37
CA SER A 29 -11.90 12.92 -8.58
C SER A 29 -10.99 12.06 -9.46
N PRO A 30 -11.46 10.90 -9.94
CA PRO A 30 -10.69 10.07 -10.86
C PRO A 30 -10.71 10.69 -12.28
N SER A 31 -9.68 10.41 -13.06
CA SER A 31 -9.66 10.76 -14.48
C SER A 31 -10.53 9.79 -15.28
N LEU A 32 -11.71 10.23 -15.70
CA LEU A 32 -12.71 9.33 -16.30
C LEU A 32 -12.53 9.10 -17.80
N HIS A 33 -11.99 10.09 -18.53
CA HIS A 33 -12.04 10.08 -19.99
C HIS A 33 -10.70 9.79 -20.68
N LEU A 34 -9.56 10.02 -20.00
CA LEU A 34 -8.26 9.88 -20.61
C LEU A 34 -8.00 8.46 -21.12
N SER A 35 -8.32 7.44 -20.34
CA SER A 35 -8.14 6.05 -20.77
C SER A 35 -9.00 5.66 -21.97
N ASP A 36 -10.22 6.22 -22.09
CA ASP A 36 -11.07 5.98 -23.27
C ASP A 36 -10.50 6.64 -24.52
N ASN A 37 -9.94 7.84 -24.36
CA ASN A 37 -9.28 8.52 -25.47
C ASN A 37 -8.02 7.78 -25.92
N LEU A 38 -7.19 7.32 -25.00
CA LEU A 38 -6.01 6.52 -25.31
C LEU A 38 -6.39 5.24 -26.07
N LYS A 39 -7.48 4.56 -25.64
CA LYS A 39 -8.00 3.40 -26.35
C LYS A 39 -8.43 3.71 -27.79
N LYS A 40 -9.03 4.88 -28.04
CA LYS A 40 -9.39 5.32 -29.42
C LYS A 40 -8.18 5.50 -30.30
N TYR A 41 -7.02 5.84 -29.73
CA TYR A 41 -5.75 5.94 -30.46
C TYR A 41 -5.00 4.61 -30.58
N GLY A 42 -5.62 3.49 -30.20
CA GLY A 42 -5.07 2.15 -30.39
C GLY A 42 -4.19 1.66 -29.23
N PHE A 43 -4.11 2.38 -28.11
CA PHE A 43 -3.39 1.90 -26.93
C PHE A 43 -4.14 0.76 -26.27
N GLU A 44 -3.42 -0.27 -25.88
CA GLU A 44 -3.96 -1.34 -25.05
C GLU A 44 -4.16 -0.86 -23.62
N ILE A 45 -5.34 -1.12 -23.07
CA ILE A 45 -5.73 -0.64 -21.76
C ILE A 45 -6.08 -1.84 -20.88
N LEU A 46 -5.35 -2.00 -19.78
CA LEU A 46 -5.59 -3.04 -18.79
C LEU A 46 -6.13 -2.47 -17.48
N ARG A 47 -6.79 -3.34 -16.72
CA ARG A 47 -7.24 -3.03 -15.37
C ARG A 47 -6.25 -3.60 -14.36
N LEU A 48 -5.62 -2.73 -13.60
CA LEU A 48 -4.69 -3.10 -12.53
C LEU A 48 -5.31 -2.83 -11.17
N LYS A 49 -4.85 -3.57 -10.18
CA LYS A 49 -5.14 -3.36 -8.76
C LYS A 49 -3.86 -3.01 -8.02
N THR A 50 -3.95 -2.13 -7.05
CA THR A 50 -2.90 -1.88 -6.07
C THR A 50 -3.53 -1.78 -4.69
N GLY A 51 -2.75 -1.96 -3.64
CA GLY A 51 -3.20 -1.83 -2.27
C GLY A 51 -2.40 -0.76 -1.53
N THR A 52 -2.98 -0.25 -0.46
CA THR A 52 -2.28 0.61 0.49
C THR A 52 -2.41 0.03 1.89
N PRO A 53 -1.33 0.02 2.69
CA PRO A 53 -1.41 -0.33 4.10
C PRO A 53 -2.29 0.64 4.90
N PRO A 54 -2.84 0.19 6.02
CA PRO A 54 -3.56 1.07 6.93
C PRO A 54 -2.61 2.06 7.60
N ARG A 55 -3.18 3.16 8.05
CA ARG A 55 -2.53 4.09 8.98
C ARG A 55 -3.02 3.78 10.37
N ILE A 56 -2.11 3.87 11.34
CA ILE A 56 -2.37 3.64 12.76
C ILE A 56 -1.98 4.90 13.51
N GLU A 57 -2.83 5.32 14.42
CA GLU A 57 -2.52 6.45 15.30
C GLU A 57 -1.32 6.12 16.21
N ARG A 58 -0.30 6.97 16.20
CA ARG A 58 0.96 6.78 16.94
C ARG A 58 0.72 6.52 18.42
N ASN A 59 -0.22 7.24 19.02
CA ASN A 59 -0.54 7.11 20.45
C ASN A 59 -1.20 5.77 20.83
N SER A 60 -1.68 5.01 19.85
CA SER A 60 -2.25 3.67 20.09
C SER A 60 -1.21 2.55 20.10
N ILE A 61 0.07 2.87 19.85
CA ILE A 61 1.15 1.90 19.69
C ILE A 61 1.96 1.79 20.97
N ASP A 62 2.12 0.57 21.47
CA ASP A 62 3.06 0.27 22.56
C ASP A 62 4.46 0.01 22.00
N PHE A 63 5.24 1.08 21.86
CA PHE A 63 6.60 1.02 21.32
C PHE A 63 7.56 0.19 22.16
N SER A 64 7.25 -0.09 23.42
CA SER A 64 8.10 -0.93 24.29
C SER A 64 8.12 -2.41 23.86
N LYS A 65 7.13 -2.84 23.06
CA LYS A 65 6.94 -4.22 22.63
C LYS A 65 7.47 -4.50 21.22
N ILE A 66 8.00 -3.49 20.54
CA ILE A 66 8.44 -3.59 19.15
C ILE A 66 9.88 -3.13 19.01
N LYS A 67 10.59 -3.69 18.03
CA LYS A 67 12.00 -3.38 17.83
C LYS A 67 12.13 -2.04 17.13
N ARG A 68 12.88 -1.11 17.73
CA ARG A 68 13.27 0.15 17.09
C ARG A 68 14.35 -0.11 16.03
N GLU A 69 14.19 0.49 14.87
CA GLU A 69 15.17 0.51 13.77
C GLU A 69 15.53 1.96 13.48
N ASP A 70 16.72 2.34 13.87
CA ASP A 70 17.26 3.67 13.61
C ASP A 70 17.73 3.80 12.16
N GLY A 71 17.81 5.02 11.65
CA GLY A 71 18.40 5.31 10.36
C GLY A 71 19.93 5.12 10.34
N ASP A 72 20.52 5.35 9.18
CA ASP A 72 21.96 5.23 9.00
C ASP A 72 22.74 6.19 9.90
N LYS A 73 23.88 5.72 10.43
CA LYS A 73 24.78 6.52 11.27
C LYS A 73 25.66 7.47 10.48
N ILE A 74 25.75 7.26 9.18
CA ILE A 74 26.52 8.06 8.25
C ILE A 74 25.56 8.74 7.31
N PRO A 75 25.69 10.05 7.07
CA PRO A 75 24.79 10.76 6.18
C PRO A 75 25.10 10.38 4.72
N TYR A 76 24.15 9.73 4.08
CA TYR A 76 24.21 9.41 2.66
C TYR A 76 23.26 10.30 1.86
N THR A 77 23.66 10.64 0.63
CA THR A 77 22.80 11.27 -0.35
C THR A 77 22.72 10.42 -1.61
N PHE A 78 21.65 10.57 -2.37
CA PHE A 78 21.52 9.94 -3.69
C PHE A 78 22.31 10.70 -4.78
N SER A 79 22.79 11.91 -4.48
CA SER A 79 23.65 12.71 -5.35
C SER A 79 25.09 12.71 -4.86
N HIS A 80 26.03 12.60 -5.78
CA HIS A 80 27.46 12.74 -5.47
C HIS A 80 27.90 14.21 -5.34
N ASP A 81 27.08 15.14 -5.82
CA ASP A 81 27.42 16.56 -5.91
C ASP A 81 26.88 17.39 -4.72
N ILE A 82 26.12 16.77 -3.84
CA ILE A 82 25.45 17.45 -2.72
C ILE A 82 25.85 16.85 -1.41
N SER A 83 26.31 17.70 -0.49
CA SER A 83 26.53 17.29 0.91
C SER A 83 25.20 17.02 1.59
N PRO A 84 25.13 16.03 2.51
CA PRO A 84 23.92 15.78 3.28
C PRO A 84 23.45 17.02 4.05
N ILE A 85 22.15 17.28 3.97
CA ILE A 85 21.52 18.44 4.61
C ILE A 85 20.70 18.07 5.85
N TYR A 86 20.78 16.81 6.30
CA TYR A 86 20.06 16.32 7.47
C TYR A 86 21.02 15.90 8.57
N ASP A 87 20.56 16.00 9.81
CA ASP A 87 21.30 15.53 10.98
C ASP A 87 21.00 14.04 11.21
N VAL A 88 22.01 13.20 11.08
CA VAL A 88 21.91 11.75 11.30
C VAL A 88 21.51 11.37 12.73
N ASN A 89 21.75 12.25 13.70
CA ASN A 89 21.38 12.04 15.10
C ASN A 89 19.93 12.37 15.40
N ASN A 90 19.24 13.03 14.48
CA ASN A 90 17.87 13.49 14.63
C ASN A 90 16.96 12.92 13.53
N GLN A 91 17.04 11.61 13.30
CA GLN A 91 16.21 10.90 12.35
C GLN A 91 15.00 10.27 13.06
N GLU A 92 13.85 10.30 12.40
CA GLU A 92 12.68 9.52 12.86
C GLU A 92 12.94 8.03 12.66
N PRO A 93 12.87 7.21 13.71
CA PRO A 93 13.06 5.78 13.59
C PRO A 93 11.85 5.10 12.99
N CYS A 94 12.08 4.01 12.28
CA CYS A 94 11.05 3.02 12.01
C CYS A 94 11.00 1.98 13.12
N TYR A 95 9.96 1.16 13.11
CA TYR A 95 9.85 0.06 14.08
C TYR A 95 9.47 -1.22 13.38
N LEU A 96 10.02 -2.32 13.87
CA LEU A 96 9.80 -3.65 13.33
C LEU A 96 8.92 -4.47 14.26
N THR A 97 7.89 -5.07 13.68
CA THR A 97 7.04 -6.05 14.34
C THR A 97 6.66 -7.18 13.39
N TYR A 98 5.85 -8.12 13.86
CA TYR A 98 5.44 -9.28 13.09
C TYR A 98 3.97 -9.61 13.33
N THR A 99 3.34 -10.23 12.33
CA THR A 99 2.10 -10.94 12.55
C THR A 99 2.34 -12.17 13.43
N ASN A 100 1.28 -12.74 13.97
CA ASN A 100 1.30 -13.96 14.75
C ASN A 100 0.12 -14.87 14.34
N GLU A 101 0.05 -16.05 14.92
CA GLU A 101 -1.01 -17.02 14.65
C GLU A 101 -2.41 -16.43 14.85
N LYS A 102 -2.62 -15.65 15.92
CA LYS A 102 -3.91 -14.98 16.17
C LYS A 102 -4.27 -14.01 15.06
N THR A 103 -3.29 -13.24 14.58
CA THR A 103 -3.47 -12.35 13.42
C THR A 103 -3.84 -13.14 12.17
N HIS A 104 -3.10 -14.25 11.90
CA HIS A 104 -3.38 -15.10 10.74
C HIS A 104 -4.79 -15.70 10.81
N LYS A 105 -5.19 -16.20 11.98
CA LYS A 105 -6.54 -16.73 12.19
C LYS A 105 -7.62 -15.69 11.91
N ILE A 106 -7.48 -14.47 12.42
CA ILE A 106 -8.43 -13.38 12.16
C ILE A 106 -8.54 -13.09 10.66
N ILE A 107 -7.42 -13.08 9.95
CA ILE A 107 -7.40 -12.85 8.49
C ILE A 107 -8.14 -13.98 7.77
N LEU A 108 -7.81 -15.24 8.08
CA LEU A 108 -8.41 -16.40 7.45
C LEU A 108 -9.92 -16.49 7.69
N ASP A 109 -10.37 -16.24 8.91
CA ASP A 109 -11.78 -16.25 9.28
C ASP A 109 -12.60 -15.13 8.56
N ASN A 110 -11.94 -14.11 8.05
CA ASN A 110 -12.57 -12.96 7.39
C ASN A 110 -12.23 -12.83 5.89
N LEU A 111 -11.60 -13.81 5.28
CA LEU A 111 -11.26 -13.79 3.84
C LEU A 111 -12.46 -13.50 2.94
N SER A 112 -13.63 -14.05 3.27
CA SER A 112 -14.87 -13.82 2.52
C SER A 112 -15.35 -12.37 2.52
N LYS A 113 -14.87 -11.56 3.45
CA LYS A 113 -15.16 -10.12 3.53
C LYS A 113 -14.11 -9.26 2.82
N SER A 114 -13.01 -9.86 2.40
CA SER A 114 -11.98 -9.16 1.64
C SER A 114 -12.47 -8.86 0.24
N SER A 115 -12.19 -7.66 -0.24
CA SER A 115 -12.48 -7.28 -1.63
C SER A 115 -11.73 -8.12 -2.66
N MET A 116 -10.64 -8.79 -2.26
CA MET A 116 -9.86 -9.69 -3.12
C MET A 116 -10.41 -11.10 -3.19
N TYR A 117 -10.95 -11.62 -2.09
CA TYR A 117 -11.25 -13.05 -1.93
C TYR A 117 -12.74 -13.36 -1.91
N GLY A 118 -13.60 -12.42 -1.64
CA GLY A 118 -15.02 -12.73 -1.49
C GLY A 118 -16.01 -11.61 -1.80
N GLY A 119 -15.54 -10.36 -1.74
CA GLY A 119 -16.48 -9.24 -1.66
C GLY A 119 -17.06 -8.75 -2.98
N LEU A 120 -16.31 -8.84 -4.07
CA LEU A 120 -16.70 -8.23 -5.34
C LEU A 120 -16.26 -9.13 -6.50
N ASN A 121 -17.12 -10.04 -6.90
CA ASN A 121 -16.85 -11.05 -7.94
C ASN A 121 -16.52 -10.50 -9.34
N ASP A 122 -16.75 -9.22 -9.59
CA ASP A 122 -16.47 -8.55 -10.86
C ASP A 122 -15.07 -7.93 -10.93
N ILE A 123 -14.28 -8.04 -9.86
CA ILE A 123 -12.94 -7.45 -9.82
C ILE A 123 -11.95 -8.38 -10.52
N LYS A 124 -11.76 -8.12 -11.81
CA LYS A 124 -10.74 -8.78 -12.63
C LYS A 124 -9.52 -7.86 -12.82
N GLY A 125 -8.79 -7.58 -11.75
CA GLY A 125 -7.56 -6.79 -11.82
C GLY A 125 -6.33 -7.66 -11.57
N VAL A 126 -5.28 -7.48 -12.34
CA VAL A 126 -3.96 -8.06 -12.09
C VAL A 126 -3.22 -7.15 -11.13
N GLY A 127 -2.71 -7.68 -10.02
CA GLY A 127 -1.82 -6.94 -9.14
C GLY A 127 -0.43 -6.79 -9.73
N PRO A 128 0.29 -5.71 -9.41
CA PRO A 128 1.69 -5.61 -9.78
C PRO A 128 2.48 -6.76 -9.15
N ARG A 129 3.51 -7.21 -9.87
CA ARG A 129 4.41 -8.25 -9.38
C ARG A 129 5.07 -7.79 -8.07
N TYR A 130 5.24 -8.69 -7.13
CA TYR A 130 5.88 -8.45 -5.82
C TYR A 130 5.12 -7.50 -4.86
N CYS A 131 3.81 -7.31 -5.04
CA CYS A 131 2.99 -6.57 -4.09
C CYS A 131 1.86 -7.48 -3.51
N PRO A 132 2.20 -8.52 -2.75
CA PRO A 132 1.19 -9.39 -2.15
C PRO A 132 0.47 -8.67 -1.01
N SER A 133 -0.84 -8.81 -0.96
CA SER A 133 -1.61 -8.39 0.21
C SER A 133 -1.30 -9.28 1.41
N ILE A 134 -1.74 -8.88 2.59
CA ILE A 134 -1.57 -9.72 3.79
C ILE A 134 -2.38 -11.02 3.66
N GLU A 135 -3.54 -10.97 3.00
CA GLU A 135 -4.34 -12.15 2.70
C GLU A 135 -3.57 -13.12 1.78
N ASP A 136 -2.90 -12.59 0.74
CA ASP A 136 -2.02 -13.40 -0.11
C ASP A 136 -0.87 -14.03 0.69
N LYS A 137 -0.27 -13.25 1.61
CA LYS A 137 0.82 -13.77 2.45
C LYS A 137 0.35 -14.92 3.34
N VAL A 138 -0.77 -14.75 4.01
CA VAL A 138 -1.31 -15.75 4.96
C VAL A 138 -1.86 -16.99 4.24
N THR A 139 -2.41 -16.84 3.03
CA THR A 139 -2.95 -17.99 2.27
C THR A 139 -1.89 -18.76 1.49
N ARG A 140 -0.96 -18.05 0.83
CA ARG A 140 0.06 -18.67 -0.03
C ARG A 140 1.30 -19.12 0.74
N PHE A 141 1.62 -18.45 1.84
CA PHE A 141 2.78 -18.75 2.67
C PHE A 141 2.36 -19.15 4.10
N LYS A 142 1.34 -20.00 4.17
CA LYS A 142 0.76 -20.49 5.43
C LYS A 142 1.73 -21.26 6.32
N ASP A 143 2.83 -21.78 5.75
CA ASP A 143 3.90 -22.45 6.50
C ASP A 143 4.79 -21.46 7.30
N LYS A 144 4.63 -20.15 7.06
CA LYS A 144 5.33 -19.13 7.82
C LYS A 144 4.52 -18.77 9.07
N GLU A 145 5.14 -18.95 10.21
CA GLU A 145 4.55 -18.61 11.53
C GLU A 145 4.25 -17.12 11.68
N ARG A 146 5.00 -16.26 10.97
CA ARG A 146 4.88 -14.81 11.04
C ARG A 146 5.33 -14.11 9.77
N HIS A 147 4.76 -12.93 9.51
CA HIS A 147 5.15 -12.01 8.45
C HIS A 147 5.64 -10.70 9.05
N GLN A 148 6.71 -10.17 8.51
CA GLN A 148 7.33 -8.93 8.93
C GLN A 148 6.47 -7.72 8.57
N LEU A 149 6.39 -6.77 9.50
CA LEU A 149 5.70 -5.50 9.37
C LEU A 149 6.62 -4.38 9.85
N PHE A 150 6.64 -3.28 9.10
CA PHE A 150 7.31 -2.06 9.53
C PHE A 150 6.28 -1.00 9.89
N LEU A 151 6.57 -0.27 10.95
CA LEU A 151 5.83 0.91 11.34
C LEU A 151 6.69 2.11 10.96
N GLU A 152 6.21 2.88 10.00
CA GLU A 152 6.95 3.98 9.39
C GLU A 152 6.20 5.29 9.65
N PRO A 153 6.79 6.26 10.40
CA PRO A 153 6.19 7.58 10.55
C PRO A 153 6.06 8.24 9.18
N GLU A 154 4.85 8.68 8.82
CA GLU A 154 4.65 9.37 7.53
C GLU A 154 5.15 10.82 7.55
N SER A 155 5.21 11.43 8.73
CA SER A 155 5.61 12.83 8.89
C SER A 155 6.02 13.12 10.33
N LEU A 156 6.84 14.16 10.49
CA LEU A 156 7.10 14.79 11.80
C LEU A 156 5.90 15.60 12.33
N TYR A 157 4.94 15.92 11.47
CA TYR A 157 3.80 16.79 11.77
C TYR A 157 2.48 16.06 11.98
N TYR A 158 2.40 14.77 11.60
CA TYR A 158 1.21 13.94 11.70
C TYR A 158 1.46 12.74 12.61
N TYR A 159 0.42 12.32 13.30
CA TYR A 159 0.48 11.15 14.20
C TYR A 159 0.20 9.83 13.50
N ASP A 160 0.13 9.83 12.18
CA ASP A 160 -0.13 8.64 11.39
C ASP A 160 1.15 7.83 11.17
N ILE A 161 1.05 6.56 11.52
CA ILE A 161 2.08 5.55 11.27
C ILE A 161 1.62 4.64 10.15
N TYR A 162 2.40 4.57 9.09
CA TYR A 162 2.18 3.67 7.96
C TYR A 162 2.59 2.25 8.33
N LEU A 163 1.67 1.29 8.22
CA LEU A 163 1.94 -0.10 8.58
C LEU A 163 2.37 -0.89 7.34
N GLN A 164 3.63 -0.72 6.95
CA GLN A 164 4.24 -1.40 5.81
C GLN A 164 4.18 -2.92 5.96
N GLY A 165 3.76 -3.58 4.90
CA GLY A 165 3.66 -5.05 4.87
C GLY A 165 2.28 -5.60 5.21
N LEU A 166 1.38 -4.79 5.75
CA LEU A 166 -0.02 -5.11 6.01
C LEU A 166 -0.94 -4.46 4.96
N LEU A 167 -0.75 -4.79 3.69
CA LEU A 167 -1.72 -4.39 2.66
C LEU A 167 -3.01 -5.18 2.87
N TRP A 168 -4.02 -4.57 3.47
CA TRP A 168 -5.30 -5.20 3.73
C TRP A 168 -6.43 -4.44 3.03
N ALA A 169 -7.39 -5.21 2.49
CA ALA A 169 -8.80 -4.84 2.18
C ALA A 169 -9.12 -3.44 1.63
N CYS A 170 -8.17 -2.52 1.56
CA CYS A 170 -8.30 -1.26 0.87
C CYS A 170 -7.48 -1.36 -0.42
N MET A 171 -8.16 -1.78 -1.49
CA MET A 171 -7.54 -1.85 -2.81
C MET A 171 -7.98 -0.70 -3.67
N GLN A 172 -7.07 -0.20 -4.46
CA GLN A 172 -7.39 0.72 -5.53
C GLN A 172 -7.33 -0.01 -6.87
N MET A 173 -8.43 0.03 -7.59
CA MET A 173 -8.49 -0.42 -8.97
C MET A 173 -8.23 0.78 -9.88
N MET A 174 -7.30 0.64 -10.79
CA MET A 174 -6.96 1.67 -11.78
C MET A 174 -6.86 1.07 -13.17
N THR A 175 -7.00 1.91 -14.17
CA THR A 175 -6.72 1.56 -15.56
C THR A 175 -5.26 1.90 -15.86
N ALA A 176 -4.54 1.00 -16.50
CA ALA A 176 -3.18 1.23 -16.96
C ALA A 176 -3.09 1.13 -18.47
N VAL A 177 -2.16 1.86 -19.04
CA VAL A 177 -1.72 1.76 -20.43
C VAL A 177 -0.58 0.75 -20.49
N VAL A 178 -0.65 -0.19 -21.42
CA VAL A 178 0.36 -1.23 -21.64
C VAL A 178 1.17 -0.92 -22.90
#